data_3b0a179eeef582550a5555a32dc0d505
#
_entry.id   3b0a179eeef582550a5555a32dc0d505
#
_cell.length_a   1.000
_cell.length_b   1.000
_cell.length_c   1.000
_cell.angle_alpha   90.00
_cell.angle_beta   90.00
_cell.angle_gamma   90.00
#
_symmetry.space_group_name_H-M   'P 1'
#
loop_
_entity.id
_entity.type
_entity.pdbx_description
1 polymer ?
#
loop_
_entity_poly.entity_id
_entity_poly.type
_entity_poly.pdbx_seq_one_letter_code
_entity_poly.pdbx_strand_id
1 'polypeptide(L)'
;YLIQAFPPEDSRRLFAHLQNEDAAARDARLAGYFAGPHGGLAGVDLTDGIRMTMADGVVVHLRGSGNAPELRCYTEAGDAAAAAAANAAALRTVLDRVLAAA
;
A
#
# COMPACT_ATOMS: atom_id res chain seq x y z
N TYR A 1 5.76 -9.73 -1.76
CA TYR A 1 6.53 -9.23 -2.91
C TYR A 1 7.47 -8.13 -2.46
N LEU A 2 8.63 -8.03 -3.09
CA LEU A 2 9.70 -7.16 -2.67
C LEU A 2 10.15 -6.28 -3.84
N ILE A 3 10.21 -4.96 -3.63
CA ILE A 3 10.91 -4.05 -4.53
C ILE A 3 12.28 -3.75 -3.92
N GLN A 4 13.34 -4.19 -4.59
CA GLN A 4 14.71 -3.84 -4.23
C GLN A 4 15.11 -2.50 -4.86
N ALA A 5 16.19 -1.92 -4.37
CA ALA A 5 16.68 -0.61 -4.82
C ALA A 5 15.64 0.51 -4.66
N PHE A 6 14.86 0.45 -3.57
CA PHE A 6 13.92 1.49 -3.20
C PHE A 6 14.58 2.37 -2.13
N PRO A 7 15.05 3.56 -2.48
CA PRO A 7 15.83 4.39 -1.54
C PRO A 7 15.08 4.70 -0.26
N PRO A 8 15.76 4.73 0.92
CA PRO A 8 15.10 5.04 2.20
C PRO A 8 14.37 6.38 2.21
N GLU A 9 14.88 7.39 1.51
CA GLU A 9 14.22 8.69 1.40
C GLU A 9 12.89 8.59 0.63
N ASP A 10 12.79 7.73 -0.38
CA ASP A 10 11.54 7.49 -1.09
C ASP A 10 10.54 6.76 -0.21
N SER A 11 11.00 5.79 0.59
CA SER A 11 10.18 5.11 1.57
C SER A 11 9.61 6.09 2.60
N ARG A 12 10.45 6.96 3.17
CA ARG A 12 9.99 7.98 4.12
C ARG A 12 8.96 8.92 3.50
N ARG A 13 9.23 9.38 2.28
CA ARG A 13 8.34 10.27 1.53
C ARG A 13 6.99 9.60 1.25
N LEU A 14 7.00 8.34 0.82
CA LEU A 14 5.81 7.57 0.55
C LEU A 14 4.95 7.41 1.82
N PHE A 15 5.55 6.95 2.91
CA PHE A 15 4.79 6.75 4.15
C PHE A 15 4.32 8.06 4.77
N ALA A 16 5.10 9.12 4.69
CA ALA A 16 4.68 10.43 5.15
C ALA A 16 3.46 10.94 4.36
N HIS A 17 3.48 10.78 3.03
CA HIS A 17 2.36 11.15 2.18
C HIS A 17 1.09 10.37 2.51
N LEU A 18 1.21 9.07 2.76
CA LEU A 18 0.06 8.20 3.03
C LEU A 18 -0.48 8.30 4.47
N GLN A 19 0.35 8.69 5.44
CA GLN A 19 0.00 8.67 6.86
C GLN A 19 -0.17 10.06 7.50
N ASN A 20 0.38 11.11 6.90
CA ASN A 20 0.51 12.43 7.52
C ASN A 20 -0.74 13.28 7.34
N GLU A 21 -1.89 12.76 7.76
CA GLU A 21 -3.18 13.45 7.73
C GLU A 21 -4.07 12.93 8.85
N ASP A 22 -5.20 13.58 9.09
CA ASP A 22 -6.21 13.00 9.98
C ASP A 22 -6.75 11.70 9.40
N ALA A 23 -7.38 10.87 10.24
CA ALA A 23 -7.77 9.52 9.86
C ALA A 23 -8.73 9.49 8.66
N ALA A 24 -9.68 10.41 8.58
CA ALA A 24 -10.64 10.44 7.48
C ALA A 24 -9.98 10.80 6.15
N ALA A 25 -9.10 11.82 6.15
CA ALA A 25 -8.37 12.23 4.96
C ALA A 25 -7.39 11.15 4.50
N ARG A 26 -6.68 10.53 5.45
CA ARG A 26 -5.79 9.40 5.18
C ARG A 26 -6.54 8.25 4.53
N ASP A 27 -7.65 7.83 5.09
CA ASP A 27 -8.43 6.71 4.57
C ASP A 27 -9.01 7.01 3.19
N ALA A 28 -9.45 8.24 2.94
CA ALA A 28 -9.92 8.67 1.63
C ALA A 28 -8.80 8.60 0.58
N ARG A 29 -7.59 9.00 0.95
CA ARG A 29 -6.42 8.94 0.06
C ARG A 29 -6.03 7.50 -0.23
N LEU A 30 -5.95 6.64 0.78
CA LEU A 30 -5.65 5.22 0.60
C LEU A 30 -6.70 4.53 -0.26
N ALA A 31 -7.98 4.81 -0.03
CA ALA A 31 -9.07 4.28 -0.86
C ALA A 31 -8.95 4.72 -2.31
N GLY A 32 -8.63 5.98 -2.55
CA GLY A 32 -8.46 6.53 -3.88
C GLY A 32 -7.31 5.89 -4.66
N TYR A 33 -6.21 5.56 -3.97
CA TYR A 33 -5.08 4.89 -4.62
C TYR A 33 -5.30 3.39 -4.82
N PHE A 34 -5.84 2.68 -3.83
CA PHE A 34 -5.72 1.22 -3.79
C PHE A 34 -7.05 0.47 -3.84
N ALA A 35 -8.15 1.06 -3.40
CA ALA A 35 -9.38 0.32 -3.14
C ALA A 35 -10.37 0.28 -4.30
N GLY A 36 -10.14 1.04 -5.38
CA GLY A 36 -11.07 1.11 -6.51
C GLY A 36 -11.49 -0.24 -7.08
N PRO A 37 -10.53 -1.15 -7.41
CA PRO A 37 -10.88 -2.48 -7.94
C PRO A 37 -11.54 -3.41 -6.92
N HIS A 38 -11.56 -3.04 -5.64
CA HIS A 38 -11.98 -3.90 -4.53
C HIS A 38 -13.28 -3.45 -3.85
N GLY A 39 -13.98 -2.50 -4.43
CA GLY A 39 -15.26 -2.04 -3.90
C GLY A 39 -15.16 -1.08 -2.72
N GLY A 40 -13.97 -0.63 -2.36
CA GLY A 40 -13.73 0.31 -1.29
C GLY A 40 -12.78 -0.22 -0.21
N LEU A 41 -12.46 0.64 0.74
CA LEU A 41 -11.57 0.35 1.87
C LEU A 41 -12.42 0.01 3.10
N ALA A 42 -12.19 -1.16 3.70
CA ALA A 42 -12.92 -1.59 4.90
C ALA A 42 -12.19 -1.22 6.20
N GLY A 43 -10.86 -1.20 6.20
CA GLY A 43 -10.10 -0.85 7.40
C GLY A 43 -8.62 -0.63 7.12
N VAL A 44 -7.97 0.05 8.05
CA VAL A 44 -6.54 0.35 8.01
C VAL A 44 -5.92 0.06 9.37
N ASP A 45 -4.80 -0.65 9.37
CA ASP A 45 -3.98 -0.90 10.55
C ASP A 45 -2.58 -0.33 10.30
N LEU A 46 -2.14 0.57 11.16
CA LEU A 46 -0.85 1.26 11.06
C LEU A 46 0.19 0.74 12.05
N THR A 47 -0.07 -0.40 12.69
CA THR A 47 0.85 -0.98 13.70
C THR A 47 2.21 -1.29 13.09
N ASP A 48 2.23 -1.79 11.86
CA ASP A 48 3.46 -2.12 11.13
C ASP A 48 3.28 -1.76 9.66
N GLY A 49 3.74 -0.58 9.29
CA GLY A 49 3.50 -0.05 7.95
C GLY A 49 2.04 0.34 7.74
N ILE A 50 1.51 0.05 6.57
CA ILE A 50 0.12 0.34 6.22
C ILE A 50 -0.54 -0.95 5.75
N ARG A 51 -1.41 -1.51 6.58
CA ARG A 51 -2.17 -2.71 6.27
C ARG A 51 -3.61 -2.32 5.95
N MET A 52 -3.99 -2.48 4.70
CA MET A 52 -5.31 -2.11 4.20
C MET A 52 -6.16 -3.36 3.98
N THR A 53 -7.36 -3.38 4.56
CA THR A 53 -8.36 -4.41 4.28
C THR A 53 -9.42 -3.80 3.37
N MET A 54 -9.65 -4.43 2.23
CA MET A 54 -10.59 -3.96 1.23
C MET A 54 -12.00 -4.53 1.47
N ALA A 55 -13.00 -3.91 0.84
CA ALA A 55 -14.40 -4.35 1.00
C ALA A 55 -14.63 -5.77 0.50
N ASP A 56 -13.88 -6.23 -0.49
CA ASP A 56 -13.96 -7.61 -1.02
C ASP A 56 -13.14 -8.63 -0.21
N GLY A 57 -12.51 -8.20 0.90
CA GLY A 57 -11.70 -9.05 1.76
C GLY A 57 -10.22 -9.12 1.36
N VAL A 58 -9.82 -8.56 0.25
CA VAL A 58 -8.41 -8.50 -0.14
C VAL A 58 -7.65 -7.61 0.85
N VAL A 59 -6.45 -8.04 1.24
CA VAL A 59 -5.56 -7.28 2.10
C VAL A 59 -4.34 -6.85 1.28
N VAL A 60 -3.98 -5.58 1.38
CA VAL A 60 -2.74 -5.02 0.82
C VAL A 60 -1.95 -4.40 1.97
N HIS A 61 -0.73 -4.90 2.20
CA HIS A 61 0.11 -4.47 3.30
C HIS A 61 1.44 -3.95 2.77
N LEU A 62 1.67 -2.65 2.93
CA LEU A 62 2.91 -1.98 2.55
C LEU A 62 3.81 -1.83 3.76
N ARG A 63 5.06 -2.31 3.65
CA ARG A 63 6.07 -2.19 4.69
C ARG A 63 7.36 -1.65 4.10
N GLY A 64 7.96 -0.67 4.77
CA GLY A 64 9.34 -0.26 4.48
C GLY A 64 10.32 -1.14 5.23
N SER A 65 11.51 -1.34 4.67
CA SER A 65 12.64 -1.91 5.41
C SER A 65 13.40 -0.80 6.11
N GLY A 66 13.67 -0.96 7.42
CA GLY A 66 14.33 0.07 8.22
C GLY A 66 15.76 0.40 7.76
N ASN A 67 16.50 -0.59 7.27
CA ASN A 67 17.93 -0.47 6.98
C ASN A 67 18.33 -0.83 5.54
N ALA A 68 17.43 -1.39 4.76
CA ALA A 68 17.72 -1.79 3.38
C ALA A 68 16.89 -0.95 2.41
N PRO A 69 17.40 -0.71 1.17
CA PRO A 69 16.65 0.03 0.16
C PRO A 69 15.58 -0.87 -0.46
N GLU A 70 14.57 -1.21 0.31
CA GLU A 70 13.50 -2.14 -0.06
C GLU A 70 12.14 -1.59 0.33
N LEU A 71 11.15 -1.88 -0.50
CA LEU A 71 9.75 -1.77 -0.18
C LEU A 71 9.13 -3.16 -0.28
N ARG A 72 8.38 -3.56 0.74
CA ARG A 72 7.70 -4.85 0.78
C ARG A 72 6.20 -4.63 0.65
N CYS A 73 5.57 -5.42 -0.23
CA CYS A 73 4.13 -5.44 -0.41
C CYS A 73 3.63 -6.87 -0.26
N TYR A 74 2.78 -7.09 0.73
CA TYR A 74 2.14 -8.38 0.97
C TYR A 74 0.67 -8.26 0.61
N THR A 75 0.11 -9.28 -0.01
CA THR A 75 -1.31 -9.34 -0.33
C THR A 75 -1.91 -10.66 0.10
N GLU A 76 -3.15 -10.60 0.56
CA GLU A 76 -3.96 -11.78 0.88
C GLU A 76 -5.26 -11.69 0.08
N ALA A 77 -5.67 -12.81 -0.52
CA ALA A 77 -6.90 -12.91 -1.29
C ALA A 77 -7.42 -14.34 -1.25
N GLY A 78 -8.56 -14.60 -1.90
CA GLY A 78 -9.19 -15.91 -1.87
C GLY A 78 -8.39 -17.02 -2.54
N ASP A 79 -7.52 -16.68 -3.48
CA ASP A 79 -6.61 -17.63 -4.14
C ASP A 79 -5.31 -16.96 -4.54
N ALA A 80 -4.31 -17.77 -4.94
CA ALA A 80 -2.98 -17.29 -5.28
C ALA A 80 -2.96 -16.36 -6.50
N ALA A 81 -3.81 -16.63 -7.49
CA ALA A 81 -3.88 -15.80 -8.69
C ALA A 81 -4.45 -14.41 -8.36
N ALA A 82 -5.50 -14.35 -7.55
CA ALA A 82 -6.08 -13.09 -7.10
C ALA A 82 -5.09 -12.30 -6.23
N ALA A 83 -4.36 -12.97 -5.34
CA ALA A 83 -3.34 -12.33 -4.51
C ALA A 83 -2.21 -11.75 -5.37
N ALA A 84 -1.73 -12.48 -6.37
CA ALA A 84 -0.68 -12.02 -7.27
C ALA A 84 -1.15 -10.81 -8.11
N ALA A 85 -2.38 -10.84 -8.61
CA ALA A 85 -2.94 -9.73 -9.37
C ALA A 85 -3.09 -8.47 -8.51
N ALA A 86 -3.60 -8.61 -7.29
CA ALA A 86 -3.72 -7.51 -6.35
C ALA A 86 -2.35 -6.92 -5.98
N ASN A 87 -1.35 -7.78 -5.80
CA ASN A 87 0.01 -7.35 -5.50
C ASN A 87 0.60 -6.52 -6.64
N ALA A 88 0.51 -7.03 -7.86
CA ALA A 88 1.02 -6.33 -9.04
C ALA A 88 0.34 -4.97 -9.24
N ALA A 89 -0.98 -4.90 -9.03
CA ALA A 89 -1.72 -3.66 -9.14
C ALA A 89 -1.31 -2.65 -8.07
N ALA A 90 -1.13 -3.09 -6.82
CA ALA A 90 -0.70 -2.24 -5.72
C ALA A 90 0.70 -1.67 -5.95
N LEU A 91 1.64 -2.50 -6.40
CA LEU A 91 2.99 -2.04 -6.70
C LEU A 91 3.03 -1.03 -7.83
N ARG A 92 2.25 -1.25 -8.87
CA ARG A 92 2.12 -0.30 -9.98
C ARG A 92 1.56 1.03 -9.50
N THR A 93 0.55 1.00 -8.63
CA THR A 93 -0.01 2.20 -8.02
C THR A 93 1.03 2.97 -7.23
N VAL A 94 1.84 2.27 -6.43
CA VAL A 94 2.93 2.90 -5.67
C VAL A 94 3.91 3.62 -6.60
N LEU A 95 4.39 2.91 -7.62
CA LEU A 95 5.43 3.45 -8.50
C LEU A 95 4.91 4.56 -9.40
N ASP A 96 3.71 4.42 -9.96
CA ASP A 96 3.21 5.31 -10.99
C ASP A 96 2.41 6.49 -10.44
N ARG A 97 1.81 6.35 -9.25
CA ARG A 97 0.90 7.35 -8.71
C ARG A 97 1.32 7.92 -7.36
N VAL A 98 1.63 7.08 -6.39
CA VAL A 98 1.88 7.53 -5.03
C VAL A 98 3.18 8.31 -4.94
N LEU A 99 4.27 7.77 -5.49
CA LEU A 99 5.56 8.45 -5.48
C LEU A 99 5.56 9.74 -6.29
N ALA A 100 4.79 9.78 -7.38
CA ALA A 100 4.67 10.98 -8.18
C ALA A 100 3.94 12.10 -7.44
N ALA A 101 3.02 11.78 -6.54
CA ALA A 101 2.26 12.75 -5.75
C ALA A 101 2.95 13.14 -4.44
N ALA A 102 3.83 12.28 -3.95
CA ALA A 102 4.49 12.48 -2.66
C ALA A 102 5.61 13.60 -2.69
#